data_48061c61566e5fae0f083619065acd8b
#
_entry.id   48061c61566e5fae0f083619065acd8b
#
_cell.length_a   1.000
_cell.length_b   1.000
_cell.length_c   1.000
_cell.angle_alpha   90.00
_cell.angle_beta   90.00
_cell.angle_gamma   90.00
#
_symmetry.space_group_name_H-M   'P 1'
#
loop_
_entity.id
_entity.type
_entity.pdbx_description
1 polymer ?
#
loop_
_entity_poly.entity_id
_entity_poly.type
_entity_poly.pdbx_seq_one_letter_code
_entity_poly.pdbx_strand_id
1 'polypeptide(L)'
;MTAWPFDLLRRSASTWLLLAASTLLASVPAQAAGETPAPPLTGRTLDGRAFDLAQLRGRVVMLVLWSTDCAVCLDKLPELRENARGWAGKAFDLVTVGMDTQLSAAQNYENLRRVTRPAEANAWTLWQGALSLPVDWRQARPLPQTFLIDREGRIVARYAGRIPADAWNTVADLLP
;
A
#
# COMPACT_ATOMS: atom_id res chain seq x y z
N MET A 1 -2.43 -54.26 76.34
CA MET A 1 -2.63 -55.69 75.99
C MET A 1 -3.17 -55.63 74.52
N THR A 2 -2.25 -56.05 73.62
CA THR A 2 -2.46 -56.97 72.52
C THR A 2 -3.42 -56.47 71.48
N ALA A 3 -3.20 -56.50 70.23
CA ALA A 3 -2.20 -57.08 69.35
C ALA A 3 -2.49 -56.51 67.90
N TRP A 4 -1.44 -56.41 67.15
CA TRP A 4 -1.56 -56.27 65.65
C TRP A 4 -1.97 -57.59 65.06
N PRO A 5 -2.59 -57.60 63.84
CA PRO A 5 -1.77 -58.06 62.75
C PRO A 5 -1.98 -57.32 61.42
N PHE A 6 -0.91 -57.41 60.67
CA PHE A 6 -0.70 -57.16 59.25
C PHE A 6 -1.70 -57.89 58.36
N ASP A 7 -2.10 -57.25 57.24
CA ASP A 7 -2.29 -57.91 55.95
C ASP A 7 -2.07 -56.92 54.82
N LEU A 8 -1.00 -57.03 54.19
CA LEU A 8 -0.63 -57.58 52.89
C LEU A 8 -1.44 -57.09 51.68
N LEU A 9 -0.73 -56.28 50.94
CA LEU A 9 -0.60 -56.31 49.46
C LEU A 9 -1.89 -56.36 48.63
N ARG A 10 -2.21 -55.22 48.07
CA ARG A 10 -2.66 -55.22 46.66
C ARG A 10 -1.98 -54.07 45.91
N ARG A 11 -1.00 -54.48 45.12
CA ARG A 11 -0.44 -53.67 44.02
C ARG A 11 -1.52 -53.50 42.96
N SER A 12 -2.06 -52.34 42.80
CA SER A 12 -2.75 -51.94 41.57
C SER A 12 -1.84 -50.97 40.80
N ALA A 13 -1.22 -51.52 39.80
CA ALA A 13 -0.48 -50.81 38.81
C ALA A 13 -1.46 -49.90 38.02
N SER A 14 -1.54 -48.64 38.36
CA SER A 14 -2.22 -47.62 37.57
C SER A 14 -1.28 -47.18 36.45
N THR A 15 -1.47 -47.79 35.31
CA THR A 15 -0.87 -47.35 34.02
C THR A 15 -1.33 -45.93 33.73
N TRP A 16 -0.48 -44.98 33.93
CA TRP A 16 -0.68 -43.61 33.45
C TRP A 16 -0.41 -43.59 31.95
N LEU A 17 -1.46 -43.66 31.15
CA LEU A 17 -1.41 -43.32 29.75
C LEU A 17 -1.23 -41.80 29.61
N LEU A 18 0.00 -41.37 29.43
CA LEU A 18 0.32 -40.02 28.99
C LEU A 18 -0.16 -39.85 27.53
N LEU A 19 -1.35 -39.32 27.38
CA LEU A 19 -1.83 -38.77 26.10
C LEU A 19 -1.00 -37.50 25.79
N ALA A 20 0.07 -37.68 25.02
CA ALA A 20 0.79 -36.57 24.40
C ALA A 20 -0.14 -35.94 23.35
N ALA A 21 -0.88 -34.91 23.76
CA ALA A 21 -1.61 -34.05 22.83
C ALA A 21 -0.57 -33.20 22.09
N SER A 22 -0.12 -33.72 20.94
CA SER A 22 0.67 -32.92 19.98
C SER A 22 -0.22 -31.81 19.43
N THR A 23 -0.17 -30.62 20.01
CA THR A 23 -0.72 -29.41 19.43
C THR A 23 0.07 -29.08 18.16
N LEU A 24 -0.46 -29.50 17.02
CA LEU A 24 -0.04 -28.99 15.72
C LEU A 24 -0.33 -27.48 15.70
N LEU A 25 0.67 -26.68 16.04
CA LEU A 25 0.67 -25.24 15.72
C LEU A 25 0.63 -25.14 14.20
N ALA A 26 -0.58 -25.02 13.66
CA ALA A 26 -0.76 -24.64 12.28
C ALA A 26 -0.14 -23.24 12.12
N SER A 27 1.05 -23.19 11.56
CA SER A 27 1.67 -21.94 11.09
C SER A 27 0.74 -21.37 10.04
N VAL A 28 -0.08 -20.39 10.41
CA VAL A 28 -0.82 -19.58 9.44
C VAL A 28 0.26 -18.90 8.60
N PRO A 29 0.36 -19.20 7.29
CA PRO A 29 1.30 -18.47 6.45
C PRO A 29 0.91 -17.00 6.54
N ALA A 30 1.87 -16.13 6.90
CA ALA A 30 1.71 -14.70 6.70
C ALA A 30 1.32 -14.53 5.23
N GLN A 31 0.08 -14.12 4.98
CA GLN A 31 -0.36 -13.77 3.64
C GLN A 31 0.52 -12.61 3.21
N ALA A 32 1.52 -12.92 2.38
CA ALA A 32 2.15 -11.93 1.54
C ALA A 32 1.01 -11.16 0.88
N ALA A 33 0.97 -9.84 1.03
CA ALA A 33 -0.04 -9.00 0.39
C ALA A 33 -0.04 -9.38 -1.09
N GLY A 34 -1.09 -10.11 -1.53
CA GLY A 34 -1.07 -10.78 -2.81
C GLY A 34 -0.85 -9.77 -3.91
N GLU A 35 0.19 -9.98 -4.70
CA GLU A 35 0.49 -9.20 -5.89
C GLU A 35 -0.73 -9.21 -6.81
N THR A 36 -1.48 -8.12 -6.79
CA THR A 36 -2.71 -7.99 -7.57
C THR A 36 -2.41 -7.12 -8.79
N PRO A 37 -2.73 -7.54 -10.00
CA PRO A 37 -2.59 -6.67 -11.17
C PRO A 37 -3.24 -5.31 -10.91
N ALA A 38 -2.51 -4.23 -11.20
CA ALA A 38 -3.10 -2.90 -11.14
C ALA A 38 -4.22 -2.79 -12.18
N PRO A 39 -5.38 -2.22 -11.83
CA PRO A 39 -6.46 -2.05 -12.78
C PRO A 39 -6.03 -1.12 -13.92
N PRO A 40 -6.63 -1.28 -15.12
CA PRO A 40 -6.38 -0.35 -16.20
C PRO A 40 -6.81 1.06 -15.78
N LEU A 41 -5.93 2.03 -16.02
CA LEU A 41 -6.17 3.43 -15.68
C LEU A 41 -5.75 4.29 -16.88
N THR A 42 -6.73 4.82 -17.59
CA THR A 42 -6.52 5.65 -18.78
C THR A 42 -7.27 6.97 -18.67
N GLY A 43 -6.80 8.00 -19.36
CA GLY A 43 -7.43 9.31 -19.39
C GLY A 43 -6.49 10.43 -19.77
N ARG A 44 -6.65 11.59 -19.11
CA ARG A 44 -5.82 12.77 -19.35
C ARG A 44 -5.28 13.35 -18.05
N THR A 45 -4.07 13.86 -18.13
CA THR A 45 -3.43 14.67 -17.08
C THR A 45 -4.08 16.05 -16.98
N LEU A 46 -3.84 16.77 -15.89
CA LEU A 46 -4.33 18.15 -15.72
C LEU A 46 -3.76 19.12 -16.76
N ASP A 47 -2.61 18.82 -17.35
CA ASP A 47 -2.00 19.58 -18.45
C ASP A 47 -2.38 19.05 -19.84
N GLY A 48 -3.38 18.13 -19.92
CA GLY A 48 -4.01 17.67 -21.16
C GLY A 48 -3.31 16.53 -21.89
N ARG A 49 -2.17 16.04 -21.41
CA ARG A 49 -1.47 14.89 -22.01
C ARG A 49 -2.30 13.61 -21.86
N ALA A 50 -2.22 12.72 -22.84
CA ALA A 50 -2.76 11.37 -22.69
C ALA A 50 -2.01 10.61 -21.58
N PHE A 51 -2.74 9.85 -20.78
CA PHE A 51 -2.20 9.00 -19.74
C PHE A 51 -2.75 7.58 -19.86
N ASP A 52 -1.87 6.62 -19.75
CA ASP A 52 -2.20 5.20 -19.66
C ASP A 52 -1.19 4.53 -18.72
N LEU A 53 -1.68 4.00 -17.60
CA LEU A 53 -0.85 3.31 -16.61
C LEU A 53 -0.08 2.13 -17.23
N ALA A 54 -0.64 1.47 -18.25
CA ALA A 54 0.03 0.37 -18.93
C ALA A 54 1.33 0.80 -19.63
N GLN A 55 1.46 2.06 -20.04
CA GLN A 55 2.68 2.59 -20.64
C GLN A 55 3.82 2.80 -19.65
N LEU A 56 3.53 2.72 -18.35
CA LEU A 56 4.54 2.78 -17.30
C LEU A 56 5.11 1.40 -16.89
N ARG A 57 4.79 0.34 -17.65
CA ARG A 57 5.43 -0.96 -17.48
C ARG A 57 6.96 -0.83 -17.59
N GLY A 58 7.69 -1.63 -16.82
CA GLY A 58 9.14 -1.53 -16.67
C GLY A 58 9.59 -0.46 -15.67
N ARG A 59 8.66 0.30 -15.08
CA ARG A 59 8.92 1.34 -14.08
C ARG A 59 8.14 1.06 -12.80
N VAL A 60 8.71 1.41 -11.67
CA VAL A 60 8.02 1.41 -10.38
C VAL A 60 7.11 2.63 -10.32
N VAL A 61 5.85 2.44 -9.95
CA VAL A 61 4.88 3.54 -9.88
C VAL A 61 4.36 3.67 -8.45
N MET A 62 4.48 4.87 -7.88
CA MET A 62 3.76 5.23 -6.67
C MET A 62 2.53 6.04 -7.07
N LEU A 63 1.34 5.41 -6.97
CA LEU A 63 0.07 6.04 -7.29
C LEU A 63 -0.63 6.48 -6.01
N VAL A 64 -1.00 7.76 -5.95
CA VAL A 64 -1.57 8.40 -4.75
C VAL A 64 -2.91 9.04 -5.07
N LEU A 65 -3.98 8.55 -4.44
CA LEU A 65 -5.29 9.19 -4.44
C LEU A 65 -5.33 10.22 -3.32
N TRP A 66 -5.68 11.46 -3.62
CA TRP A 66 -5.65 12.58 -2.68
C TRP A 66 -6.79 13.58 -2.95
N SER A 67 -7.08 14.50 -2.03
CA SER A 67 -7.98 15.62 -2.30
C SER A 67 -7.52 16.89 -1.58
N THR A 68 -8.02 18.03 -2.00
CA THR A 68 -7.74 19.33 -1.37
C THR A 68 -8.38 19.46 0.02
N ASP A 69 -9.40 18.67 0.34
CA ASP A 69 -10.05 18.62 1.66
C ASP A 69 -9.31 17.72 2.66
N CYS A 70 -8.26 17.04 2.20
CA CYS A 70 -7.49 16.09 3.00
C CYS A 70 -6.23 16.75 3.56
N ALA A 71 -6.25 17.17 4.82
CA ALA A 71 -5.09 17.84 5.46
C ALA A 71 -3.82 16.97 5.45
N VAL A 72 -3.94 15.66 5.67
CA VAL A 72 -2.80 14.70 5.60
C VAL A 72 -2.25 14.64 4.17
N CYS A 73 -3.11 14.74 3.15
CA CYS A 73 -2.69 14.77 1.76
C CYS A 73 -1.86 16.02 1.46
N LEU A 74 -2.37 17.19 1.86
CA LEU A 74 -1.69 18.47 1.64
C LEU A 74 -0.33 18.56 2.36
N ASP A 75 -0.23 17.95 3.55
CA ASP A 75 1.02 17.82 4.30
C ASP A 75 2.04 16.91 3.58
N LYS A 76 1.58 15.81 2.98
CA LYS A 76 2.48 14.79 2.41
C LYS A 76 2.82 14.95 0.94
N LEU A 77 1.98 15.54 0.14
CA LEU A 77 2.24 15.71 -1.30
C LEU A 77 3.55 16.43 -1.63
N PRO A 78 3.95 17.52 -0.92
CA PRO A 78 5.24 18.16 -1.16
C PRO A 78 6.44 17.23 -0.93
N GLU A 79 6.40 16.43 0.15
CA GLU A 79 7.44 15.45 0.47
C GLU A 79 7.53 14.35 -0.59
N LEU A 80 6.37 13.81 -1.02
CA LEU A 80 6.32 12.76 -2.05
C LEU A 80 6.90 13.25 -3.37
N ARG A 81 6.63 14.49 -3.75
CA ARG A 81 7.17 15.10 -4.97
C ARG A 81 8.67 15.37 -4.86
N GLU A 82 9.15 15.81 -3.69
CA GLU A 82 10.58 15.99 -3.45
C GLU A 82 11.34 14.66 -3.56
N ASN A 83 10.81 13.61 -2.94
CA ASN A 83 11.37 12.27 -3.06
C ASN A 83 11.33 11.79 -4.53
N ALA A 84 10.21 11.98 -5.24
CA ALA A 84 10.13 11.65 -6.66
C ALA A 84 11.19 12.36 -7.50
N ARG A 85 11.48 13.65 -7.18
CA ARG A 85 12.55 14.40 -7.83
C ARG A 85 13.91 13.77 -7.58
N GLY A 86 14.18 13.29 -6.37
CA GLY A 86 15.39 12.54 -6.03
C GLY A 86 15.56 11.26 -6.85
N TRP A 87 14.46 10.68 -7.34
CA TRP A 87 14.45 9.51 -8.22
C TRP A 87 14.41 9.86 -9.72
N ALA A 88 14.56 11.15 -10.08
CA ALA A 88 14.62 11.55 -11.49
C ALA A 88 15.76 10.81 -12.22
N GLY A 89 15.48 10.29 -13.41
CA GLY A 89 16.42 9.47 -14.17
C GLY A 89 16.46 7.99 -13.78
N LYS A 90 15.76 7.58 -12.70
CA LYS A 90 15.52 6.18 -12.37
C LYS A 90 14.22 5.67 -13.00
N ALA A 91 14.02 4.36 -12.99
CA ALA A 91 12.79 3.73 -13.48
C ALA A 91 11.64 3.89 -12.45
N PHE A 92 11.32 5.14 -12.08
CA PHE A 92 10.29 5.49 -11.09
C PHE A 92 9.41 6.62 -11.59
N ASP A 93 8.09 6.52 -11.33
CA ASP A 93 7.10 7.56 -11.56
C ASP A 93 6.19 7.77 -10.35
N LEU A 94 5.91 9.02 -10.05
CA LEU A 94 4.87 9.45 -9.12
C LEU A 94 3.60 9.79 -9.90
N VAL A 95 2.51 9.09 -9.63
CA VAL A 95 1.18 9.37 -10.20
C VAL A 95 0.27 9.88 -9.09
N THR A 96 -0.21 11.11 -9.19
CA THR A 96 -1.14 11.70 -8.23
C THR A 96 -2.51 11.88 -8.88
N VAL A 97 -3.58 11.40 -8.23
CA VAL A 97 -4.96 11.50 -8.70
C VAL A 97 -5.76 12.33 -7.72
N GLY A 98 -6.15 13.55 -8.12
CA GLY A 98 -7.06 14.40 -7.36
C GLY A 98 -8.47 13.80 -7.33
N MET A 99 -8.97 13.51 -6.13
CA MET A 99 -10.28 12.92 -5.87
C MET A 99 -11.36 13.97 -5.58
N ASP A 100 -11.03 15.24 -5.76
CA ASP A 100 -11.98 16.35 -5.65
C ASP A 100 -13.12 16.18 -6.66
N THR A 101 -14.35 16.54 -6.24
CA THR A 101 -15.52 16.51 -7.14
C THR A 101 -15.43 17.58 -8.22
N GLN A 102 -14.80 18.71 -7.90
CA GLN A 102 -14.60 19.82 -8.82
C GLN A 102 -13.17 19.81 -9.39
N LEU A 103 -13.09 19.82 -10.71
CA LEU A 103 -11.78 19.91 -11.40
C LEU A 103 -10.99 21.14 -10.97
N SER A 104 -11.66 22.27 -10.76
CA SER A 104 -11.03 23.54 -10.38
C SER A 104 -10.26 23.46 -9.05
N ALA A 105 -10.69 22.64 -8.10
CA ALA A 105 -9.97 22.46 -6.84
C ALA A 105 -8.58 21.88 -7.08
N ALA A 106 -8.49 20.75 -7.79
CA ALA A 106 -7.22 20.13 -8.16
C ALA A 106 -6.35 21.03 -9.04
N GLN A 107 -6.97 21.75 -10.01
CA GLN A 107 -6.25 22.69 -10.87
C GLN A 107 -5.68 23.87 -10.10
N ASN A 108 -6.43 24.49 -9.19
CA ASN A 108 -5.97 25.63 -8.40
C ASN A 108 -4.79 25.24 -7.50
N TYR A 109 -4.88 24.09 -6.84
CA TYR A 109 -3.76 23.55 -6.07
C TYR A 109 -2.51 23.37 -6.92
N GLU A 110 -2.64 22.75 -8.08
CA GLU A 110 -1.52 22.46 -8.96
C GLU A 110 -0.92 23.75 -9.58
N ASN A 111 -1.77 24.72 -9.94
CA ASN A 111 -1.32 26.01 -10.45
C ASN A 111 -0.52 26.78 -9.38
N LEU A 112 -1.02 26.83 -8.14
CA LEU A 112 -0.32 27.47 -7.03
C LEU A 112 1.04 26.80 -6.76
N ARG A 113 1.07 25.48 -6.79
CA ARG A 113 2.30 24.71 -6.62
C ARG A 113 3.32 25.05 -7.71
N ARG A 114 2.90 25.13 -8.97
CA ARG A 114 3.79 25.42 -10.12
C ARG A 114 4.44 26.79 -10.07
N VAL A 115 3.79 27.77 -9.43
CA VAL A 115 4.37 29.10 -9.22
C VAL A 115 5.60 29.04 -8.32
N THR A 116 5.61 28.12 -7.35
CA THR A 116 6.66 28.03 -6.32
C THR A 116 7.70 26.95 -6.61
N ARG A 117 7.35 25.95 -7.44
CA ARG A 117 8.23 24.81 -7.72
C ARG A 117 8.08 24.34 -9.17
N PRO A 118 9.20 23.99 -9.85
CA PRO A 118 9.14 23.44 -11.20
C PRO A 118 8.40 22.09 -11.22
N ALA A 119 7.90 21.70 -12.38
CA ALA A 119 7.30 20.39 -12.60
C ALA A 119 8.39 19.30 -12.52
N GLU A 120 8.05 18.19 -11.91
CA GLU A 120 8.88 16.99 -11.87
C GLU A 120 8.73 16.22 -13.18
N ALA A 121 9.87 15.80 -13.79
CA ALA A 121 9.86 15.10 -15.07
C ALA A 121 9.21 13.71 -14.99
N ASN A 122 9.26 13.08 -13.81
CA ASN A 122 8.73 11.75 -13.50
C ASN A 122 7.45 11.82 -12.65
N ALA A 123 6.65 12.88 -12.78
CA ALA A 123 5.38 13.03 -12.07
C ALA A 123 4.20 13.28 -13.03
N TRP A 124 3.10 12.61 -12.73
CA TRP A 124 1.85 12.67 -13.46
C TRP A 124 0.76 13.18 -12.53
N THR A 125 0.09 14.25 -12.91
CA THR A 125 -0.99 14.82 -12.12
C THR A 125 -2.31 14.66 -12.86
N LEU A 126 -3.23 13.96 -12.24
CA LEU A 126 -4.50 13.51 -12.82
C LEU A 126 -5.66 13.98 -11.96
N TRP A 127 -6.87 13.92 -12.50
CA TRP A 127 -8.12 14.15 -11.78
C TRP A 127 -9.12 13.04 -12.07
N GLN A 128 -9.83 12.57 -11.03
CA GLN A 128 -10.74 11.43 -11.12
C GLN A 128 -11.78 11.53 -12.22
N GLY A 129 -12.29 12.75 -12.52
CA GLY A 129 -13.32 12.96 -13.54
C GLY A 129 -12.82 12.83 -14.97
N ALA A 130 -11.50 12.82 -15.21
CA ALA A 130 -10.88 12.63 -16.51
C ALA A 130 -10.27 11.24 -16.70
N LEU A 131 -10.58 10.29 -15.79
CA LEU A 131 -9.99 8.96 -15.75
C LEU A 131 -11.05 7.85 -15.75
N SER A 132 -10.71 6.72 -16.36
CA SER A 132 -11.40 5.44 -16.17
C SER A 132 -11.03 4.82 -14.82
N LEU A 133 -11.43 5.47 -13.72
CA LEU A 133 -11.08 5.04 -12.37
C LEU A 133 -12.01 3.91 -11.89
N PRO A 134 -11.48 2.79 -11.35
CA PRO A 134 -12.28 1.72 -10.74
C PRO A 134 -13.19 2.25 -9.61
N VAL A 135 -14.34 1.61 -9.41
CA VAL A 135 -15.33 2.05 -8.42
C VAL A 135 -14.78 2.00 -7.00
N ASP A 136 -14.06 0.95 -6.64
CA ASP A 136 -13.41 0.79 -5.34
C ASP A 136 -12.36 1.87 -5.08
N TRP A 137 -11.61 2.29 -6.10
CA TRP A 137 -10.66 3.39 -5.98
C TRP A 137 -11.37 4.75 -5.87
N ARG A 138 -12.47 4.93 -6.60
CA ARG A 138 -13.28 6.16 -6.50
C ARG A 138 -13.89 6.34 -5.12
N GLN A 139 -14.19 5.26 -4.44
CA GLN A 139 -14.77 5.24 -3.10
C GLN A 139 -13.73 5.05 -1.98
N ALA A 140 -12.45 4.91 -2.31
CA ALA A 140 -11.40 4.61 -1.35
C ALA A 140 -11.30 5.68 -0.25
N ARG A 141 -11.34 5.25 1.00
CA ARG A 141 -11.19 6.10 2.19
C ARG A 141 -10.46 5.30 3.30
N PRO A 142 -9.75 5.95 4.22
CA PRO A 142 -9.42 7.38 4.21
C PRO A 142 -8.43 7.77 3.09
N LEU A 143 -8.34 9.06 2.77
CA LEU A 143 -7.29 9.61 1.92
C LEU A 143 -6.08 10.06 2.78
N PRO A 144 -4.85 10.11 2.23
CA PRO A 144 -4.48 9.57 0.92
C PRO A 144 -4.55 8.04 0.88
N GLN A 145 -4.84 7.47 -0.29
CA GLN A 145 -4.59 6.06 -0.56
C GLN A 145 -3.39 5.96 -1.50
N THR A 146 -2.41 5.16 -1.12
CA THR A 146 -1.21 4.98 -1.93
C THR A 146 -1.07 3.53 -2.34
N PHE A 147 -0.81 3.32 -3.63
CA PHE A 147 -0.54 2.03 -4.22
C PHE A 147 0.89 2.04 -4.76
N LEU A 148 1.69 1.09 -4.33
CA LEU A 148 3.00 0.86 -4.92
C LEU A 148 2.86 -0.25 -5.95
N ILE A 149 3.24 0.06 -7.19
CA ILE A 149 3.08 -0.82 -8.34
C ILE A 149 4.48 -1.15 -8.86
N ASP A 150 4.75 -2.44 -9.02
CA ASP A 150 6.03 -2.94 -9.53
C ASP A 150 6.17 -2.72 -11.05
N ARG A 151 7.31 -3.12 -11.56
CA ARG A 151 7.66 -2.99 -12.98
C ARG A 151 6.80 -3.85 -13.90
N GLU A 152 6.24 -4.93 -13.37
CA GLU A 152 5.28 -5.81 -14.04
C GLU A 152 3.85 -5.27 -13.98
N GLY A 153 3.63 -4.16 -13.27
CA GLY A 153 2.34 -3.49 -13.09
C GLY A 153 1.43 -4.21 -12.10
N ARG A 154 1.97 -4.84 -11.09
CA ARG A 154 1.25 -5.45 -9.98
C ARG A 154 1.32 -4.54 -8.77
N ILE A 155 0.24 -4.43 -8.03
CA ILE A 155 0.22 -3.73 -6.75
C ILE A 155 0.91 -4.63 -5.72
N VAL A 156 2.04 -4.18 -5.20
CA VAL A 156 2.86 -4.90 -4.22
C VAL A 156 2.69 -4.35 -2.80
N ALA A 157 2.24 -3.10 -2.67
CA ALA A 157 1.92 -2.51 -1.37
C ALA A 157 0.78 -1.51 -1.48
N ARG A 158 0.03 -1.35 -0.37
CA ARG A 158 -1.07 -0.38 -0.22
C ARG A 158 -0.95 0.30 1.13
N TYR A 159 -1.07 1.63 1.13
CA TYR A 159 -1.02 2.42 2.36
C TYR A 159 -2.27 3.30 2.42
N ALA A 160 -2.95 3.27 3.58
CA ALA A 160 -4.10 4.12 3.86
C ALA A 160 -3.70 5.22 4.84
N GLY A 161 -3.95 6.48 4.51
CA GLY A 161 -3.52 7.61 5.31
C GLY A 161 -2.03 7.96 5.10
N ARG A 162 -1.35 8.35 6.16
CA ARG A 162 0.06 8.77 6.11
C ARG A 162 0.97 7.64 5.64
N ILE A 163 1.69 7.87 4.56
CA ILE A 163 2.67 6.91 4.03
C ILE A 163 3.84 6.82 5.03
N PRO A 164 4.23 5.61 5.45
CA PRO A 164 5.37 5.41 6.34
C PRO A 164 6.70 5.68 5.59
N ALA A 165 7.73 6.08 6.32
CA ALA A 165 9.02 6.42 5.72
C ALA A 165 9.70 5.23 5.03
N ASP A 166 9.47 4.00 5.53
CA ASP A 166 10.01 2.76 4.98
C ASP A 166 9.39 2.36 3.62
N ALA A 167 8.27 2.98 3.21
CA ALA A 167 7.74 2.81 1.86
C ALA A 167 8.78 3.15 0.76
N TRP A 168 9.70 4.07 1.04
CA TRP A 168 10.77 4.42 0.12
C TRP A 168 11.85 3.34 0.03
N ASN A 169 12.06 2.53 1.09
CA ASN A 169 12.92 1.35 1.02
C ASN A 169 12.30 0.34 0.04
N THR A 170 11.00 0.11 0.13
CA THR A 170 10.29 -0.77 -0.82
C THR A 170 10.41 -0.25 -2.27
N VAL A 171 10.34 1.07 -2.49
CA VAL A 171 10.61 1.64 -3.83
C VAL A 171 12.03 1.32 -4.27
N ALA A 172 13.02 1.49 -3.40
CA ALA A 172 14.43 1.22 -3.71
C ALA A 172 14.67 -0.25 -4.08
N ASP A 173 14.03 -1.17 -3.36
CA ASP A 173 14.14 -2.63 -3.60
C ASP A 173 13.51 -3.07 -4.92
N LEU A 174 12.52 -2.34 -5.43
CA LEU A 174 11.83 -2.63 -6.71
C LEU A 174 12.56 -2.05 -7.94
N LEU A 175 13.48 -1.11 -7.73
CA LEU A 175 14.23 -0.50 -8.82
C LEU A 175 15.29 -1.47 -9.38
N PRO A 176 15.63 -1.37 -10.69
CA PRO A 176 16.67 -2.19 -11.32
C PRO A 176 18.06 -1.82 -10.83
#